data_628bb7dd8cd67ddc08e53e65d0abc812
#
_entry.id   628bb7dd8cd67ddc08e53e65d0abc812
#
_cell.length_a   1.000
_cell.length_b   1.000
_cell.length_c   1.000
_cell.angle_alpha   90.00
_cell.angle_beta   90.00
_cell.angle_gamma   90.00
#
_symmetry.space_group_name_H-M   'P 1'
#
loop_
_entity.id
_entity.type
_entity.pdbx_description
1 polymer ?
#
loop_
_entity_poly.entity_id
_entity_poly.type
_entity_poly.pdbx_seq_one_letter_code
_entity_poly.pdbx_strand_id
1 'polypeptide(L)' 'MEKLYRIEELTTEGWTLLDEKAVKLTKSQCDVMLEEFMASGVNASLMRAVLDLGQPYQTPNV' A
#
# COMPACT_ATOMS: atom_id res chain seq x y z
N MET A 1 -17.37 -2.77 -11.90
CA MET A 1 -15.92 -2.96 -11.87
C MET A 1 -15.41 -2.92 -10.45
N GLU A 2 -14.60 -3.88 -10.11
CA GLU A 2 -14.05 -3.94 -8.77
C GLU A 2 -12.96 -2.92 -8.58
N LYS A 3 -13.00 -2.22 -7.46
CA LYS A 3 -11.92 -1.29 -7.12
C LYS A 3 -10.74 -2.08 -6.58
N LEU A 4 -9.57 -1.70 -7.04
CA LEU A 4 -8.32 -2.30 -6.56
C LEU A 4 -7.54 -1.27 -5.75
N TYR A 5 -6.73 -1.77 -4.84
CA TYR A 5 -5.99 -0.94 -3.90
C TYR A 5 -4.52 -1.27 -3.93
N ARG A 6 -3.72 -0.36 -3.41
CA ARG A 6 -2.32 -0.62 -3.13
C ARG A 6 -2.01 -0.11 -1.75
N ILE A 7 -0.93 -0.62 -1.17
CA ILE A 7 -0.51 -0.21 0.16
C ILE A 7 0.76 0.63 0.06
N GLU A 8 0.75 1.78 0.70
CA GLU A 8 1.89 2.68 0.76
C GLU A 8 2.38 2.79 2.18
N GLU A 9 3.67 3.06 2.35
CA GLU A 9 4.24 3.33 3.65
C GLU A 9 4.85 4.71 3.69
N LEU A 10 4.84 5.31 4.86
CA LEU A 10 5.43 6.62 5.05
C LEU A 10 6.92 6.46 5.35
N THR A 11 7.74 7.06 4.51
CA THR A 11 9.19 7.04 4.65
C THR A 11 9.69 8.47 4.75
N THR A 12 11.00 8.64 4.90
CA THR A 12 11.60 9.98 4.92
C THR A 12 11.38 10.73 3.61
N GLU A 13 11.07 10.00 2.54
CA GLU A 13 10.80 10.60 1.24
C GLU A 13 9.32 10.81 0.97
N GLY A 14 8.47 10.50 1.97
CA GLY A 14 7.03 10.60 1.84
C GLY A 14 6.38 9.22 1.67
N TRP A 15 5.18 9.21 1.12
CA TRP A 15 4.47 7.95 0.92
C TRP A 15 4.99 7.24 -0.31
N THR A 16 5.48 6.02 -0.10
CA THR A 16 6.02 5.20 -1.19
C THR A 16 5.32 3.84 -1.16
N LEU A 17 5.44 3.09 -2.26
CA LEU A 17 4.86 1.76 -2.31
C LEU A 17 5.54 0.87 -1.26
N LEU A 18 4.72 0.17 -0.46
CA LEU A 18 5.24 -0.66 0.62
C LEU A 18 6.04 -1.85 0.08
N ASP A 19 5.53 -2.49 -0.96
CA ASP A 19 6.13 -3.68 -1.55
C ASP A 19 5.63 -3.78 -2.98
N GLU A 20 6.44 -4.30 -3.88
CA GLU A 20 6.04 -4.46 -5.27
C GLU A 20 4.82 -5.37 -5.43
N LYS A 21 4.55 -6.22 -4.46
CA LYS A 21 3.37 -7.08 -4.45
C LYS A 21 2.14 -6.41 -3.87
N ALA A 22 2.29 -5.23 -3.27
CA ALA A 22 1.20 -4.54 -2.59
C ALA A 22 0.44 -3.64 -3.56
N VAL A 23 0.13 -4.14 -4.75
CA VAL A 23 -0.60 -3.43 -5.80
C VAL A 23 -1.72 -4.30 -6.34
N LYS A 24 -2.71 -3.65 -6.93
CA LYS A 24 -3.84 -4.33 -7.57
C LYS A 24 -4.52 -5.32 -6.64
N LEU A 25 -4.71 -4.90 -5.41
CA LEU A 25 -5.31 -5.75 -4.38
C LEU A 25 -6.80 -5.48 -4.29
N THR A 26 -7.59 -6.55 -4.14
CA THR A 26 -8.99 -6.36 -3.74
C THR A 26 -9.01 -5.86 -2.31
N LYS A 27 -10.15 -5.35 -1.86
CA LYS A 27 -10.25 -4.88 -0.49
C LYS A 27 -9.90 -5.97 0.52
N SER A 28 -10.40 -7.19 0.27
CA SER A 28 -10.10 -8.32 1.16
C SER A 28 -8.61 -8.65 1.18
N GLN A 29 -7.99 -8.67 0.01
CA GLN A 29 -6.55 -8.93 -0.09
C GLN A 29 -5.75 -7.84 0.61
N CYS A 30 -6.18 -6.59 0.44
CA CYS A 30 -5.54 -5.45 1.07
C CYS A 30 -5.59 -5.58 2.60
N ASP A 31 -6.76 -5.93 3.14
CA ASP A 31 -6.92 -6.08 4.59
C ASP A 31 -6.02 -7.19 5.13
N VAL A 32 -5.95 -8.32 4.43
CA VAL A 32 -5.10 -9.44 4.83
C VAL A 32 -3.62 -9.02 4.81
N MET A 33 -3.21 -8.34 3.76
CA MET A 33 -1.82 -7.92 3.63
C MET A 33 -1.44 -6.90 4.70
N LEU A 34 -2.33 -5.96 5.02
CA LEU A 34 -2.10 -5.01 6.09
C LEU A 34 -1.90 -5.73 7.42
N GLU A 35 -2.72 -6.74 7.71
CA GLU A 35 -2.58 -7.52 8.93
C GLU A 35 -1.25 -8.26 8.97
N GLU A 36 -0.82 -8.81 7.85
CA GLU A 36 0.45 -9.53 7.77
C GLU A 36 1.63 -8.60 8.05
N PHE A 37 1.61 -7.40 7.48
CA PHE A 37 2.68 -6.45 7.73
C PHE A 37 2.68 -5.96 9.18
N MET A 38 1.51 -5.74 9.75
CA MET A 38 1.43 -5.37 11.17
C MET A 38 1.95 -6.49 12.06
N ALA A 39 1.64 -7.75 11.73
CA ALA A 39 2.13 -8.89 12.49
C ALA A 39 3.65 -9.02 12.40
N SER A 40 4.25 -8.56 11.31
CA SER A 40 5.71 -8.60 11.16
C SER A 40 6.40 -7.40 11.78
N GLY A 41 5.65 -6.48 12.39
CA GLY A 41 6.21 -5.37 13.12
C GLY A 41 6.11 -4.01 12.45
N VAL A 42 5.48 -3.92 11.28
CA VAL A 42 5.31 -2.63 10.63
C VAL A 42 4.23 -1.83 11.34
N ASN A 43 4.53 -0.57 11.64
CA ASN A 43 3.61 0.28 12.39
C ASN A 43 2.43 0.67 11.49
N ALA A 44 1.21 0.39 11.96
CA ALA A 44 0.00 0.68 11.20
C ALA A 44 -0.13 2.16 10.84
N SER A 45 0.36 3.06 11.68
CA SER A 45 0.27 4.50 11.40
C SER A 45 1.18 4.92 10.25
N LEU A 46 2.10 4.06 9.84
CA LEU A 46 3.01 4.33 8.73
C LEU A 46 2.58 3.62 7.45
N MET A 47 1.39 3.06 7.44
CA MET A 47 0.85 2.38 6.25
C MET A 47 -0.51 2.98 5.89
N ARG A 48 -0.83 2.94 4.61
CA ARG A 48 -2.17 3.31 4.17
C ARG A 48 -2.55 2.53 2.92
N ALA A 49 -3.84 2.29 2.75
CA ALA A 49 -4.39 1.70 1.53
C ALA A 49 -5.00 2.82 0.70
N VAL A 50 -4.62 2.88 -0.56
CA VAL A 50 -5.17 3.87 -1.49
C VAL A 50 -5.62 3.16 -2.76
N LEU A 51 -6.49 3.81 -3.52
CA LEU A 51 -6.95 3.26 -4.78
C LEU A 51 -5.78 3.12 -5.75
N ASP A 52 -5.69 1.94 -6.36
CA ASP A 52 -4.73 1.70 -7.44
C ASP A 52 -5.46 1.96 -8.74
N LEU A 53 -5.09 3.04 -9.40
CA LEU A 53 -5.79 3.49 -10.60
C LEU A 53 -5.24 2.85 -11.87
N GLY A 54 -4.42 1.80 -11.72
CA GLY A 54 -3.88 1.12 -12.88
C GLY A 54 -2.71 1.84 -13.53
N GLN A 55 -2.26 2.93 -12.94
CA GLN A 55 -1.12 3.67 -13.43
C GLN A 55 0.16 3.17 -12.77
N PRO A 56 1.30 3.30 -13.45
CA PRO A 56 2.57 2.96 -12.80
C PRO A 56 2.72 3.78 -11.52
N TYR A 57 3.21 3.13 -10.48
CA TYR A 57 3.47 3.84 -9.24
C TYR A 57 4.54 4.90 -9.47
N GLN A 58 4.27 6.09 -9.01
CA GLN A 58 5.25 7.16 -9.06
C GLN A 58 5.64 7.51 -7.65
N THR A 59 6.93 7.50 -7.39
CA THR A 59 7.41 7.96 -6.10
C THR A 59 7.03 9.43 -5.92
N PRO A 60 6.77 9.86 -4.67
CA PRO A 60 6.48 11.26 -4.43
C PRO A 60 7.57 12.11 -5.05
N ASN A 61 7.16 13.01 -5.86
CA ASN A 61 8.13 13.86 -6.48
C ASN A 61 8.60 14.88 -5.48
N VAL A 62 9.84 14.89 -5.30
CA VAL A 62 10.45 15.82 -4.36
C VAL A 62 10.78 17.13 -5.04
#